data_fa7f4cd35b0043b91bf6d553119f30f0
#
_entry.id   fa7f4cd35b0043b91bf6d553119f30f0
#
_cell.length_a   1.000
_cell.length_b   1.000
_cell.length_c   1.000
_cell.angle_alpha   90.00
_cell.angle_beta   90.00
_cell.angle_gamma   90.00
#
_symmetry.space_group_name_H-M   'P 1'
#
loop_
_entity.id
_entity.type
_entity.pdbx_description
1 polymer ?
#
loop_
_entity_poly.entity_id
_entity_poly.type
_entity_poly.pdbx_seq_one_letter_code
_entity_poly.pdbx_strand_id
1 'polypeptide(L)'
;MKQIRIMFVCHGNICRSPTAEFVLRDMVRRAGLDDRFTIASSATSAEEIRGGIGKTVYPPAAAELRRHGIDCTGKRAVQLRADDYDQYDLFIGMDSANLRNMYRILAGDPEGKIRRLMDYTDRGGDVADPWYSERFDVAYRDIEDGCAGLLRTLTK
;
A
#
# COMPACT_ATOMS: atom_id res chain seq x y z
N MET A 1 12.13 -17.37 11.82
CA MET A 1 11.74 -16.01 12.17
C MET A 1 10.30 -15.75 11.79
N LYS A 2 9.60 -15.02 12.63
CA LYS A 2 8.20 -14.71 12.38
C LYS A 2 8.07 -13.74 11.21
N GLN A 3 7.15 -14.02 10.30
CA GLN A 3 6.86 -13.13 9.18
C GLN A 3 6.15 -11.87 9.66
N ILE A 4 6.44 -10.76 9.00
CA ILE A 4 5.72 -9.50 9.16
C ILE A 4 4.81 -9.35 7.96
N ARG A 5 3.49 -9.25 8.20
CA ARG A 5 2.47 -9.25 7.17
C ARG A 5 1.88 -7.85 7.05
N ILE A 6 2.03 -7.23 5.89
CA ILE A 6 1.65 -5.82 5.65
C ILE A 6 0.63 -5.74 4.53
N MET A 7 -0.47 -5.02 4.79
CA MET A 7 -1.49 -4.70 3.81
C MET A 7 -1.50 -3.21 3.55
N PHE A 8 -1.12 -2.79 2.35
CA PHE A 8 -1.27 -1.39 1.93
C PHE A 8 -2.68 -1.16 1.40
N VAL A 9 -3.27 -0.02 1.74
CA VAL A 9 -4.67 0.26 1.41
C VAL A 9 -4.82 1.66 0.83
N CYS A 10 -5.56 1.79 -0.27
CA CYS A 10 -6.01 3.08 -0.77
C CYS A 10 -7.45 2.95 -1.27
N HIS A 11 -7.98 3.97 -1.91
CA HIS A 11 -9.39 3.97 -2.33
C HIS A 11 -9.70 2.86 -3.34
N GLY A 12 -8.99 2.81 -4.46
CA GLY A 12 -9.31 1.91 -5.58
C GLY A 12 -8.40 0.71 -5.76
N ASN A 13 -7.24 0.69 -5.10
CA ASN A 13 -6.22 -0.36 -5.26
C ASN A 13 -5.72 -0.53 -6.70
N ILE A 14 -5.64 0.58 -7.43
CA ILE A 14 -5.07 0.57 -8.79
C ILE A 14 -3.89 1.54 -8.94
N CYS A 15 -3.60 2.37 -7.95
CA CYS A 15 -2.54 3.39 -8.02
C CYS A 15 -1.62 3.37 -6.81
N ARG A 16 -2.00 4.09 -5.72
CA ARG A 16 -1.10 4.31 -4.58
C ARG A 16 -0.77 3.04 -3.80
N SER A 17 -1.77 2.24 -3.45
CA SER A 17 -1.50 1.03 -2.65
C SER A 17 -0.74 -0.04 -3.42
N PRO A 18 -1.01 -0.32 -4.72
CA PRO A 18 -0.15 -1.25 -5.44
C PRO A 18 1.26 -0.69 -5.64
N THR A 19 1.42 0.63 -5.83
CA THR A 19 2.76 1.22 -5.90
C THR A 19 3.52 0.94 -4.62
N ALA A 20 2.91 1.16 -3.45
CA ALA A 20 3.56 0.88 -2.17
C ALA A 20 3.89 -0.61 -2.00
N GLU A 21 2.98 -1.47 -2.40
CA GLU A 21 3.21 -2.91 -2.35
C GLU A 21 4.48 -3.31 -3.11
N PHE A 22 4.59 -2.88 -4.37
CA PHE A 22 5.71 -3.29 -5.22
C PHE A 22 7.01 -2.57 -4.87
N VAL A 23 6.95 -1.33 -4.40
CA VAL A 23 8.13 -0.61 -3.92
C VAL A 23 8.70 -1.31 -2.69
N LEU A 24 7.86 -1.66 -1.71
CA LEU A 24 8.34 -2.34 -0.51
C LEU A 24 8.86 -3.75 -0.83
N ARG A 25 8.18 -4.48 -1.71
CA ARG A 25 8.67 -5.79 -2.16
C ARG A 25 10.07 -5.69 -2.75
N ASP A 26 10.30 -4.68 -3.59
CA ASP A 26 11.61 -4.44 -4.18
C ASP A 26 12.67 -4.13 -3.13
N MET A 27 12.33 -3.29 -2.16
CA MET A 27 13.23 -2.93 -1.07
C MET A 27 13.63 -4.14 -0.21
N VAL A 28 12.66 -4.97 0.20
CA VAL A 28 12.94 -6.13 1.04
C VAL A 28 13.75 -7.18 0.28
N ARG A 29 13.49 -7.34 -1.03
CA ARG A 29 14.27 -8.25 -1.85
C ARG A 29 15.73 -7.80 -1.97
N ARG A 30 15.95 -6.51 -2.21
CA ARG A 30 17.31 -5.95 -2.29
C ARG A 30 18.06 -6.06 -0.97
N ALA A 31 17.34 -6.03 0.14
CA ALA A 31 17.94 -6.19 1.46
C ALA A 31 18.12 -7.65 1.87
N GLY A 32 17.68 -8.60 1.05
CA GLY A 32 17.74 -10.02 1.37
C GLY A 32 16.76 -10.43 2.46
N LEU A 33 15.65 -9.70 2.59
CA LEU A 33 14.66 -9.89 3.67
C LEU A 33 13.32 -10.42 3.18
N ASP A 34 13.23 -10.83 1.92
CA ASP A 34 11.95 -11.24 1.32
C ASP A 34 11.29 -12.42 2.06
N ASP A 35 12.06 -13.29 2.70
CA ASP A 35 11.51 -14.40 3.49
C ASP A 35 10.83 -13.92 4.79
N ARG A 36 11.10 -12.69 5.21
CA ARG A 36 10.55 -12.14 6.46
C ARG A 36 9.27 -11.37 6.28
N PHE A 37 8.86 -11.09 5.04
CA PHE A 37 7.73 -10.21 4.77
C PHE A 37 6.71 -10.86 3.87
N THR A 38 5.43 -10.65 4.18
CA THR A 38 4.31 -10.89 3.30
C THR A 38 3.69 -9.52 3.03
N ILE A 39 3.62 -9.12 1.77
CA ILE A 39 3.21 -7.76 1.39
C ILE A 39 2.08 -7.86 0.37
N ALA A 40 0.98 -7.16 0.65
CA ALA A 40 -0.21 -7.15 -0.21
C ALA A 40 -0.81 -5.75 -0.24
N SER A 41 -1.81 -5.55 -1.09
CA SER A 41 -2.57 -4.30 -1.13
C SER A 41 -4.02 -4.56 -1.46
N SER A 42 -4.91 -3.66 -1.01
CA SER A 42 -6.34 -3.76 -1.24
C SER A 42 -6.99 -2.38 -1.28
N ALA A 43 -8.29 -2.35 -1.62
CA ALA A 43 -9.08 -1.14 -1.78
C ALA A 43 -10.11 -1.01 -0.67
N THR A 44 -10.40 0.24 -0.26
CA THR A 44 -11.57 0.51 0.59
C THR A 44 -12.86 0.55 -0.24
N SER A 45 -12.78 0.87 -1.54
CA SER A 45 -13.92 0.96 -2.45
C SER A 45 -13.92 -0.22 -3.44
N ALA A 46 -15.10 -0.62 -3.89
CA ALA A 46 -15.25 -1.64 -4.91
C ALA A 46 -15.38 -1.07 -6.33
N GLU A 47 -15.14 0.24 -6.51
CA GLU A 47 -15.33 0.92 -7.80
C GLU A 47 -14.52 0.29 -8.93
N GLU A 48 -13.33 -0.21 -8.61
CA GLU A 48 -12.41 -0.76 -9.60
C GLU A 48 -12.50 -2.29 -9.70
N ILE A 49 -13.58 -2.87 -9.15
CA ILE A 49 -13.82 -4.32 -9.18
C ILE A 49 -15.22 -4.56 -9.77
N ARG A 50 -15.27 -5.19 -10.95
CA ARG A 50 -16.52 -5.47 -11.64
C ARG A 50 -16.70 -6.96 -11.84
N GLY A 51 -17.85 -7.48 -11.43
CA GLY A 51 -18.15 -8.91 -11.58
C GLY A 51 -17.14 -9.80 -10.88
N GLY A 52 -16.57 -9.33 -9.75
CA GLY A 52 -15.57 -10.06 -9.02
C GLY A 52 -14.17 -9.97 -9.62
N ILE A 53 -13.98 -9.20 -10.72
CA ILE A 53 -12.69 -9.06 -11.39
C ILE A 53 -12.18 -7.64 -11.19
N GLY A 54 -11.03 -7.51 -10.53
CA GLY A 54 -10.38 -6.23 -10.30
C GLY A 54 -9.64 -5.73 -11.54
N LYS A 55 -9.58 -4.40 -11.70
CA LYS A 55 -8.78 -3.77 -12.74
C LYS A 55 -7.30 -3.93 -12.45
N THR A 56 -6.50 -3.88 -13.49
CA THR A 56 -5.03 -3.88 -13.39
C THR A 56 -4.55 -2.54 -12.84
N VAL A 57 -3.26 -2.46 -12.51
CA VAL A 57 -2.66 -1.20 -12.05
C VAL A 57 -2.85 -0.14 -13.14
N TYR A 58 -3.25 1.06 -12.70
CA TYR A 58 -3.50 2.20 -13.60
C TYR A 58 -2.24 2.47 -14.44
N PRO A 59 -2.39 2.60 -15.79
CA PRO A 59 -1.20 2.66 -16.66
C PRO A 59 -0.14 3.68 -16.29
N PRO A 60 -0.46 4.94 -15.93
CA PRO A 60 0.58 5.88 -15.50
C PRO A 60 1.33 5.46 -14.24
N ALA A 61 0.65 4.80 -13.30
CA ALA A 61 1.30 4.27 -12.09
C ALA A 61 2.24 3.10 -12.44
N ALA A 62 1.77 2.20 -13.30
CA ALA A 62 2.60 1.09 -13.77
C ALA A 62 3.83 1.60 -14.54
N ALA A 63 3.67 2.66 -15.35
CA ALA A 63 4.77 3.28 -16.08
C ALA A 63 5.80 3.89 -15.12
N GLU A 64 5.33 4.53 -14.05
CA GLU A 64 6.24 5.09 -13.05
C GLU A 64 7.06 4.00 -12.36
N LEU A 65 6.43 2.88 -11.99
CA LEU A 65 7.14 1.72 -11.43
C LEU A 65 8.20 1.19 -12.39
N ARG A 66 7.86 1.06 -13.69
CA ARG A 66 8.81 0.56 -14.70
C ARG A 66 10.03 1.48 -14.85
N ARG A 67 9.86 2.79 -14.70
CA ARG A 67 11.01 3.73 -14.73
C ARG A 67 12.02 3.42 -13.64
N HIS A 68 11.58 2.79 -12.57
CA HIS A 68 12.44 2.40 -11.45
C HIS A 68 12.79 0.91 -11.48
N GLY A 69 12.53 0.24 -12.59
CA GLY A 69 12.88 -1.18 -12.77
C GLY A 69 11.96 -2.15 -12.05
N ILE A 70 10.75 -1.71 -11.70
CA ILE A 70 9.81 -2.52 -10.93
C ILE A 70 8.63 -2.92 -11.83
N ASP A 71 8.36 -4.23 -11.89
CA ASP A 71 7.26 -4.80 -12.66
C ASP A 71 6.08 -5.14 -11.75
N CYS A 72 4.90 -4.65 -12.09
CA CYS A 72 3.66 -4.91 -11.35
C CYS A 72 2.66 -5.74 -12.14
N THR A 73 3.12 -6.41 -13.20
CA THR A 73 2.25 -7.23 -14.05
C THR A 73 1.51 -8.28 -13.23
N GLY A 74 0.23 -8.44 -13.50
CA GLY A 74 -0.60 -9.44 -12.83
C GLY A 74 -1.34 -8.94 -11.59
N LYS A 75 -0.96 -7.78 -11.06
CA LYS A 75 -1.70 -7.22 -9.92
C LYS A 75 -3.06 -6.71 -10.38
N ARG A 76 -4.11 -7.09 -9.64
CA ARG A 76 -5.46 -6.61 -9.85
C ARG A 76 -6.03 -6.10 -8.52
N ALA A 77 -6.95 -5.13 -8.61
CA ALA A 77 -7.59 -4.57 -7.43
C ALA A 77 -8.35 -5.65 -6.66
N VAL A 78 -8.22 -5.65 -5.34
CA VAL A 78 -8.98 -6.52 -4.44
C VAL A 78 -9.58 -5.68 -3.32
N GLN A 79 -10.71 -6.11 -2.80
CA GLN A 79 -11.42 -5.41 -1.74
C GLN A 79 -10.84 -5.75 -0.37
N LEU A 80 -10.62 -4.73 0.46
CA LEU A 80 -10.31 -4.93 1.88
C LEU A 80 -11.55 -5.48 2.59
N ARG A 81 -11.38 -6.52 3.40
CA ARG A 81 -12.46 -7.21 4.08
C ARG A 81 -12.22 -7.22 5.59
N ALA A 82 -13.30 -7.31 6.36
CA ALA A 82 -13.21 -7.34 7.82
C ALA A 82 -12.34 -8.49 8.34
N ASP A 83 -12.43 -9.66 7.70
CA ASP A 83 -11.66 -10.83 8.11
C ASP A 83 -10.17 -10.75 7.76
N ASP A 84 -9.75 -9.73 7.01
CA ASP A 84 -8.31 -9.47 6.79
C ASP A 84 -7.61 -9.04 8.09
N TYR A 85 -8.35 -8.52 9.06
CA TYR A 85 -7.74 -7.94 10.26
C TYR A 85 -6.79 -8.92 10.97
N ASP A 86 -7.21 -10.17 11.10
CA ASP A 86 -6.40 -11.19 11.78
C ASP A 86 -5.30 -11.79 10.89
N GLN A 87 -5.35 -11.51 9.58
CA GLN A 87 -4.41 -12.07 8.61
C GLN A 87 -3.16 -11.23 8.43
N TYR A 88 -3.18 -9.98 8.88
CA TYR A 88 -2.07 -9.02 8.68
C TYR A 88 -1.69 -8.35 10.00
N ASP A 89 -0.43 -7.95 10.08
CA ASP A 89 0.11 -7.29 11.26
C ASP A 89 -0.03 -5.76 11.19
N LEU A 90 0.00 -5.21 9.97
CA LEU A 90 -0.14 -3.78 9.74
C LEU A 90 -1.04 -3.52 8.54
N PHE A 91 -1.86 -2.48 8.65
CA PHE A 91 -2.70 -1.97 7.58
C PHE A 91 -2.30 -0.51 7.36
N ILE A 92 -1.67 -0.23 6.21
CA ILE A 92 -1.05 1.07 5.94
C ILE A 92 -1.86 1.80 4.88
N GLY A 93 -2.53 2.88 5.30
CA GLY A 93 -3.28 3.75 4.39
C GLY A 93 -2.41 4.85 3.83
N MET A 94 -2.86 5.44 2.72
CA MET A 94 -2.13 6.50 2.02
C MET A 94 -2.54 7.88 2.49
N ASP A 95 -3.77 8.04 2.95
CA ASP A 95 -4.29 9.33 3.41
C ASP A 95 -5.29 9.15 4.54
N SER A 96 -5.73 10.28 5.10
CA SER A 96 -6.65 10.27 6.24
C SER A 96 -8.02 9.68 5.90
N ALA A 97 -8.49 9.85 4.67
CA ALA A 97 -9.75 9.24 4.22
C ALA A 97 -9.64 7.72 4.18
N ASN A 98 -8.49 7.20 3.73
CA ASN A 98 -8.23 5.75 3.77
C ASN A 98 -8.32 5.23 5.21
N LEU A 99 -7.72 5.93 6.17
CA LEU A 99 -7.74 5.50 7.56
C LEU A 99 -9.18 5.41 8.11
N ARG A 100 -9.99 6.43 7.85
CA ARG A 100 -11.40 6.43 8.29
C ARG A 100 -12.16 5.24 7.72
N ASN A 101 -11.99 4.98 6.42
CA ASN A 101 -12.68 3.87 5.76
C ASN A 101 -12.15 2.51 6.23
N MET A 102 -10.86 2.42 6.51
CA MET A 102 -10.26 1.20 7.07
C MET A 102 -10.84 0.88 8.45
N TYR A 103 -10.96 1.88 9.32
CA TYR A 103 -11.59 1.69 10.64
C TYR A 103 -13.00 1.16 10.51
N ARG A 104 -13.77 1.67 9.54
CA ARG A 104 -15.14 1.22 9.31
C ARG A 104 -15.19 -0.22 8.80
N ILE A 105 -14.37 -0.54 7.79
CA ILE A 105 -14.38 -1.87 7.15
C ILE A 105 -13.87 -2.94 8.13
N LEU A 106 -12.82 -2.63 8.88
CA LEU A 106 -12.19 -3.57 9.80
C LEU A 106 -12.90 -3.61 11.17
N ALA A 107 -13.98 -2.82 11.34
CA ALA A 107 -14.77 -2.76 12.58
C ALA A 107 -13.94 -2.35 13.79
N GLY A 108 -13.06 -1.37 13.61
CA GLY A 108 -12.20 -0.84 14.68
C GLY A 108 -10.75 -1.28 14.51
N ASP A 109 -9.95 -0.99 15.53
CA ASP A 109 -8.52 -1.33 15.51
C ASP A 109 -8.04 -1.64 16.94
N PRO A 110 -8.53 -2.75 17.54
CA PRO A 110 -8.18 -3.05 18.93
C PRO A 110 -6.70 -3.32 19.16
N GLU A 111 -5.97 -3.75 18.13
CA GLU A 111 -4.55 -4.09 18.26
C GLU A 111 -3.62 -3.01 17.71
N GLY A 112 -4.16 -1.86 17.29
CA GLY A 112 -3.36 -0.75 16.82
C GLY A 112 -2.61 -1.03 15.52
N LYS A 113 -3.22 -1.76 14.59
CA LYS A 113 -2.59 -2.16 13.32
C LYS A 113 -2.71 -1.11 12.21
N ILE A 114 -3.66 -0.17 12.32
CA ILE A 114 -3.93 0.81 11.27
C ILE A 114 -2.98 1.99 11.39
N ARG A 115 -2.24 2.27 10.31
CA ARG A 115 -1.23 3.32 10.26
C ARG A 115 -1.34 4.09 8.94
N ARG A 116 -0.74 5.26 8.89
CA ARG A 116 -0.63 6.06 7.66
C ARG A 116 0.83 6.03 7.20
N LEU A 117 1.05 5.82 5.89
CA LEU A 117 2.38 5.61 5.36
C LEU A 117 3.34 6.77 5.67
N MET A 118 2.89 8.01 5.45
CA MET A 118 3.76 9.18 5.62
C MET A 118 4.12 9.45 7.08
N ASP A 119 3.46 8.80 8.04
CA ASP A 119 3.85 8.89 9.45
C ASP A 119 5.19 8.20 9.74
N TYR A 120 5.68 7.40 8.79
CA TYR A 120 7.02 6.82 8.86
C TYR A 120 8.09 7.73 8.26
N THR A 121 7.74 8.96 7.89
CA THR A 121 8.66 9.99 7.39
C THR A 121 8.65 11.19 8.34
N ASP A 122 9.63 12.07 8.19
CA ASP A 122 9.69 13.30 8.99
C ASP A 122 8.60 14.30 8.60
N ARG A 123 8.08 14.19 7.38
CA ARG A 123 7.05 15.11 6.88
C ARG A 123 5.67 14.82 7.43
N GLY A 124 5.33 13.53 7.62
CA GLY A 124 3.97 13.13 7.96
C GLY A 124 2.98 13.46 6.83
N GLY A 125 1.70 13.44 7.17
CA GLY A 125 0.63 13.84 6.25
C GLY A 125 0.19 12.72 5.30
N ASP A 126 -0.38 13.12 4.18
CA ASP A 126 -0.98 12.21 3.21
C ASP A 126 -0.11 12.08 1.96
N VAL A 127 -0.16 10.92 1.31
CA VAL A 127 0.30 10.79 -0.07
C VAL A 127 -0.77 11.42 -0.95
N ALA A 128 -0.42 12.45 -1.71
CA ALA A 128 -1.38 13.12 -2.60
C ALA A 128 -1.89 12.12 -3.64
N ASP A 129 -3.20 12.21 -3.93
CA ASP A 129 -3.80 11.33 -4.92
C ASP A 129 -3.44 11.82 -6.33
N PRO A 130 -2.61 11.06 -7.08
CA PRO A 130 -2.18 11.48 -8.41
C PRO A 130 -3.30 11.43 -9.46
N TRP A 131 -4.45 10.83 -9.12
CA TRP A 131 -5.63 10.90 -9.96
C TRP A 131 -6.03 12.35 -10.25
N TYR A 132 -5.87 13.23 -9.25
CA TYR A 132 -6.21 14.65 -9.37
C TYR A 132 -5.06 15.51 -9.86
N SER A 133 -3.83 15.24 -9.38
CA SER A 133 -2.66 16.04 -9.69
C SER A 133 -1.96 15.61 -10.97
N GLU A 134 -2.17 14.38 -11.41
CA GLU A 134 -1.44 13.72 -12.49
C GLU A 134 0.07 13.60 -12.23
N ARG A 135 0.52 13.88 -11.01
CA ARG A 135 1.93 13.84 -10.64
C ARG A 135 2.26 12.48 -10.00
N PHE A 136 2.35 11.46 -10.85
CA PHE A 136 2.70 10.09 -10.42
C PHE A 136 4.12 10.01 -9.92
N ASP A 137 5.02 10.86 -10.41
CA ASP A 137 6.39 10.96 -9.94
C ASP A 137 6.47 11.44 -8.49
N VAL A 138 5.65 12.42 -8.11
CA VAL A 138 5.60 12.94 -6.74
C VAL A 138 5.03 11.89 -5.80
N ALA A 139 3.92 11.25 -6.19
CA ALA A 139 3.32 10.19 -5.38
C ALA A 139 4.30 9.03 -5.19
N TYR A 140 5.02 8.64 -6.24
CA TYR A 140 6.03 7.59 -6.15
C TYR A 140 7.12 7.94 -5.15
N ARG A 141 7.64 9.16 -5.20
CA ARG A 141 8.71 9.61 -4.28
C ARG A 141 8.24 9.58 -2.83
N ASP A 142 7.02 10.06 -2.57
CA ASP A 142 6.45 10.02 -1.23
C ASP A 142 6.31 8.58 -0.74
N ILE A 143 5.81 7.70 -1.59
CA ILE A 143 5.63 6.28 -1.26
C ILE A 143 7.00 5.62 -1.01
N GLU A 144 7.99 5.93 -1.83
CA GLU A 144 9.34 5.41 -1.64
C GLU A 144 9.90 5.83 -0.28
N ASP A 145 9.76 7.11 0.07
CA ASP A 145 10.22 7.62 1.37
C ASP A 145 9.47 6.95 2.52
N GLY A 146 8.16 6.80 2.40
CA GLY A 146 7.34 6.14 3.41
C GLY A 146 7.71 4.68 3.60
N CYS A 147 7.89 3.96 2.50
CA CYS A 147 8.30 2.55 2.54
C CYS A 147 9.69 2.38 3.15
N ALA A 148 10.63 3.28 2.83
CA ALA A 148 11.96 3.24 3.43
C ALA A 148 11.89 3.46 4.94
N GLY A 149 11.09 4.41 5.39
CA GLY A 149 10.88 4.67 6.82
C GLY A 149 10.22 3.50 7.53
N LEU A 150 9.22 2.90 6.89
CA LEU A 150 8.52 1.72 7.41
C LEU A 150 9.52 0.56 7.58
N LEU A 151 10.32 0.30 6.55
CA LEU A 151 11.29 -0.81 6.60
C LEU A 151 12.32 -0.58 7.70
N ARG A 152 12.85 0.63 7.84
CA ARG A 152 13.77 0.96 8.94
C ARG A 152 13.15 0.69 10.30
N THR A 153 11.90 1.08 10.48
CA THR A 153 11.19 0.88 11.76
C THR A 153 11.02 -0.59 12.07
N LEU A 154 10.70 -1.40 11.08
CA LEU A 154 10.43 -2.83 11.27
C LEU A 154 11.69 -3.69 11.38
N THR A 155 12.85 -3.16 11.00
CA THR A 155 14.11 -3.93 10.99
C THR A 155 15.14 -3.43 12.01
N LYS A 156 14.72 -2.57 12.91
CA LYS A 156 15.57 -2.14 14.02
C LYS A 156 15.91 -3.29 14.96
#